data_b462b4605214adf17f634b3642a7fa85
#
_entry.id   b462b4605214adf17f634b3642a7fa85
#
_cell.length_a   1.000
_cell.length_b   1.000
_cell.length_c   1.000
_cell.angle_alpha   90.00
_cell.angle_beta   90.00
_cell.angle_gamma   90.00
#
_symmetry.space_group_name_H-M   'P 1'
#
loop_
_entity.id
_entity.type
_entity.pdbx_description
1 polymer ?
#
loop_
_entity_poly.entity_id
_entity_poly.type
_entity_poly.pdbx_seq_one_letter_code
_entity_poly.pdbx_strand_id
1 'polypeptide(L)'
;MKINIIYWSGTGNTEAMANYIKEGANAAGADVTVKNVAEAVAADIECDVLCLGCPSMGAEVLEENEFEPFIESIEGIVKGKNLALFGSYGWGDGEWMRDWTQRMETAGAVIVAESLIVNETPVGAECIDFGKSLVK
;
A
#
# COMPACT_ATOMS: atom_id res chain seq x y z
N MET A 1 -6.86 -3.83 16.62
CA MET A 1 -6.95 -3.20 15.29
C MET A 1 -6.41 -4.16 14.25
N LYS A 2 -7.13 -4.35 13.19
CA LYS A 2 -6.73 -5.22 12.07
C LYS A 2 -6.23 -4.40 10.90
N ILE A 3 -5.02 -4.74 10.40
CA ILE A 3 -4.42 -4.09 9.23
C ILE A 3 -4.09 -5.17 8.20
N ASN A 4 -4.59 -5.01 6.98
CA ASN A 4 -4.23 -5.87 5.87
C ASN A 4 -3.29 -5.11 4.94
N ILE A 5 -2.17 -5.74 4.58
CA ILE A 5 -1.20 -5.17 3.65
C ILE A 5 -1.23 -6.03 2.39
N ILE A 6 -1.51 -5.41 1.26
CA ILE A 6 -1.57 -6.09 -0.05
C ILE A 6 -0.60 -5.37 -0.99
N TYR A 7 0.30 -6.13 -1.62
CA TYR A 7 1.35 -5.53 -2.43
C TYR A 7 1.63 -6.34 -3.70
N TRP A 8 2.24 -5.67 -4.67
CA TRP A 8 2.91 -6.27 -5.80
C TRP A 8 4.38 -5.88 -5.75
N SER A 9 5.28 -6.79 -6.06
CA SER A 9 6.72 -6.52 -6.07
C SER A 9 7.39 -7.29 -7.20
N GLY A 10 8.23 -6.61 -7.98
CA GLY A 10 9.01 -7.24 -9.04
C GLY A 10 10.44 -7.52 -8.60
N THR A 11 11.12 -6.50 -8.03
CA THR A 11 12.52 -6.59 -7.64
C THR A 11 12.74 -6.94 -6.17
N GLY A 12 11.68 -6.92 -5.37
CA GLY A 12 11.74 -7.18 -3.92
C GLY A 12 11.73 -5.93 -3.05
N ASN A 13 11.86 -4.73 -3.61
CA ASN A 13 11.88 -3.50 -2.81
C ASN A 13 10.53 -3.23 -2.14
N THR A 14 9.43 -3.30 -2.89
CA THR A 14 8.10 -3.09 -2.32
C THR A 14 7.73 -4.18 -1.32
N GLU A 15 8.14 -5.42 -1.59
CA GLU A 15 7.95 -6.53 -0.62
C GLU A 15 8.69 -6.26 0.68
N ALA A 16 9.94 -5.78 0.61
CA ALA A 16 10.70 -5.42 1.80
C ALA A 16 10.00 -4.30 2.59
N MET A 17 9.45 -3.30 1.89
CA MET A 17 8.66 -2.25 2.54
C MET A 17 7.46 -2.85 3.28
N ALA A 18 6.71 -3.75 2.63
CA ALA A 18 5.54 -4.38 3.23
C ALA A 18 5.90 -5.11 4.53
N ASN A 19 7.02 -5.82 4.54
CA ASN A 19 7.47 -6.57 5.72
C ASN A 19 7.92 -5.64 6.86
N TYR A 20 8.60 -4.53 6.57
CA TYR A 20 8.95 -3.52 7.57
C TYR A 20 7.71 -2.82 8.13
N ILE A 21 6.74 -2.51 7.28
CA ILE A 21 5.48 -1.90 7.72
C ILE A 21 4.75 -2.85 8.67
N LYS A 22 4.70 -4.14 8.33
CA LYS A 22 4.13 -5.17 9.20
C LYS A 22 4.82 -5.18 10.56
N GLU A 23 6.14 -5.16 10.57
CA GLU A 23 6.92 -5.16 11.82
C GLU A 23 6.52 -3.96 12.71
N GLY A 24 6.45 -2.77 12.13
CA GLY A 24 6.07 -1.57 12.88
C GLY A 24 4.65 -1.61 13.42
N ALA A 25 3.70 -2.04 12.59
CA ALA A 25 2.30 -2.12 13.00
C ALA A 25 2.07 -3.19 14.07
N ASN A 26 2.74 -4.35 13.94
CA ASN A 26 2.69 -5.41 14.96
C ASN A 26 3.27 -4.91 16.29
N ALA A 27 4.40 -4.21 16.24
CA ALA A 27 5.04 -3.66 17.44
C ALA A 27 4.13 -2.66 18.17
N ALA A 28 3.27 -1.96 17.42
CA ALA A 28 2.29 -1.03 17.99
C ALA A 28 0.99 -1.70 18.43
N GLY A 29 0.87 -3.02 18.29
CA GLY A 29 -0.25 -3.79 18.82
C GLY A 29 -1.32 -4.20 17.80
N ALA A 30 -1.12 -3.94 16.51
CA ALA A 30 -2.08 -4.34 15.49
C ALA A 30 -1.94 -5.83 15.12
N ASP A 31 -3.04 -6.41 14.67
CA ASP A 31 -3.07 -7.72 14.04
C ASP A 31 -2.90 -7.50 12.54
N VAL A 32 -1.76 -7.90 11.98
CA VAL A 32 -1.39 -7.59 10.60
C VAL A 32 -1.31 -8.85 9.73
N THR A 33 -1.97 -8.80 8.58
CA THR A 33 -1.86 -9.83 7.54
C THR A 33 -1.22 -9.20 6.31
N VAL A 34 -0.20 -9.85 5.75
CA VAL A 34 0.47 -9.42 4.52
C VAL A 34 0.19 -10.44 3.42
N LYS A 35 -0.27 -9.96 2.26
CA LYS A 35 -0.52 -10.80 1.08
C LYS A 35 0.09 -10.18 -0.15
N ASN A 36 0.67 -11.03 -1.01
CA ASN A 36 0.94 -10.66 -2.40
C ASN A 36 -0.42 -10.50 -3.09
N VAL A 37 -0.54 -9.53 -3.99
CA VAL A 37 -1.80 -9.25 -4.68
C VAL A 37 -2.34 -10.47 -5.44
N ALA A 38 -1.48 -11.37 -5.88
CA ALA A 38 -1.89 -12.61 -6.55
C ALA A 38 -2.78 -13.50 -5.67
N GLU A 39 -2.69 -13.36 -4.35
CA GLU A 39 -3.48 -14.12 -3.39
C GLU A 39 -4.64 -13.30 -2.79
N ALA A 40 -4.73 -12.01 -3.14
CA ALA A 40 -5.72 -11.11 -2.56
C ALA A 40 -7.09 -11.30 -3.19
N VAL A 41 -8.13 -11.10 -2.38
CA VAL A 41 -9.52 -11.11 -2.83
C VAL A 41 -10.22 -9.84 -2.33
N ALA A 42 -11.38 -9.51 -2.93
CA ALA A 42 -12.10 -8.29 -2.56
C ALA A 42 -12.45 -8.23 -1.07
N ALA A 43 -12.73 -9.37 -0.44
CA ALA A 43 -13.05 -9.42 1.00
C ALA A 43 -11.90 -8.98 1.89
N ASP A 44 -10.67 -8.93 1.38
CA ASP A 44 -9.50 -8.49 2.16
C ASP A 44 -9.55 -7.00 2.50
N ILE A 45 -10.45 -6.22 1.90
CA ILE A 45 -10.64 -4.83 2.29
C ILE A 45 -11.38 -4.67 3.63
N GLU A 46 -11.98 -5.75 4.15
CA GLU A 46 -12.70 -5.72 5.42
C GLU A 46 -11.72 -5.77 6.61
N CYS A 47 -11.18 -4.61 6.95
CA CYS A 47 -10.20 -4.42 8.02
C CYS A 47 -10.28 -2.96 8.49
N ASP A 48 -9.54 -2.63 9.53
CA ASP A 48 -9.53 -1.26 10.05
C ASP A 48 -8.71 -0.31 9.18
N VAL A 49 -7.58 -0.78 8.64
CA VAL A 49 -6.77 -0.04 7.67
C VAL A 49 -6.30 -1.00 6.58
N LEU A 50 -6.57 -0.65 5.34
CA LEU A 50 -6.06 -1.37 4.17
C LEU A 50 -4.82 -0.64 3.65
N CYS A 51 -3.67 -1.32 3.73
CA CYS A 51 -2.39 -0.76 3.30
C CYS A 51 -2.01 -1.39 1.97
N LEU A 52 -1.90 -0.58 0.92
CA LEU A 52 -1.67 -1.06 -0.43
C LEU A 52 -0.31 -0.60 -0.93
N GLY A 53 0.47 -1.52 -1.50
CA GLY A 53 1.82 -1.24 -1.99
C GLY A 53 2.05 -1.69 -3.42
N CYS A 54 2.61 -0.79 -4.22
CA CYS A 54 2.96 -1.06 -5.62
C CYS A 54 4.07 -0.11 -6.05
N PRO A 55 5.13 -0.62 -6.73
CA PRO A 55 6.17 0.26 -7.24
C PRO A 55 5.68 1.06 -8.45
N SER A 56 6.40 2.13 -8.78
CA SER A 56 6.21 2.87 -10.02
C SER A 56 6.66 1.99 -11.19
N MET A 57 5.80 1.77 -12.15
CA MET A 57 6.08 0.93 -13.33
C MET A 57 6.04 1.76 -14.61
N GLY A 58 6.93 1.43 -15.56
CA GLY A 58 6.92 2.02 -16.88
C GLY A 58 6.81 3.55 -16.88
N ALA A 59 5.72 4.09 -17.36
CA ALA A 59 5.46 5.52 -17.44
C ALA A 59 4.83 6.08 -16.15
N GLU A 60 5.33 5.68 -14.99
CA GLU A 60 4.81 6.05 -13.68
C GLU A 60 3.33 5.66 -13.52
N VAL A 61 3.06 4.38 -13.69
CA VAL A 61 1.72 3.79 -13.49
C VAL A 61 1.83 2.59 -12.54
N LEU A 62 0.68 2.10 -12.08
CA LEU A 62 0.61 0.87 -11.30
C LEU A 62 0.94 -0.33 -12.20
N GLU A 63 1.36 -1.45 -11.58
CA GLU A 63 1.61 -2.68 -12.33
C GLU A 63 0.30 -3.13 -13.00
N GLU A 64 0.35 -3.44 -14.29
CA GLU A 64 -0.82 -3.59 -15.14
C GLU A 64 -1.49 -4.97 -15.12
N ASN A 65 -0.73 -6.03 -14.83
CA ASN A 65 -1.22 -7.41 -15.01
C ASN A 65 -1.95 -7.98 -13.80
N GLU A 66 -1.56 -7.59 -12.60
CA GLU A 66 -2.13 -8.12 -11.36
C GLU A 66 -2.64 -7.03 -10.43
N PHE A 67 -1.86 -5.97 -10.24
CA PHE A 67 -2.20 -4.94 -9.28
C PHE A 67 -3.31 -4.02 -9.76
N GLU A 68 -3.20 -3.51 -10.98
CA GLU A 68 -4.24 -2.65 -11.56
C GLU A 68 -5.61 -3.35 -11.60
N PRO A 69 -5.71 -4.62 -12.03
CA PRO A 69 -6.99 -5.34 -11.97
C PRO A 69 -7.55 -5.47 -10.56
N PHE A 70 -6.69 -5.68 -9.56
CA PHE A 70 -7.14 -5.74 -8.17
C PHE A 70 -7.70 -4.37 -7.73
N ILE A 71 -7.00 -3.27 -8.03
CA ILE A 71 -7.47 -1.93 -7.70
C ILE A 71 -8.81 -1.64 -8.38
N GLU A 72 -8.96 -1.99 -9.66
CA GLU A 72 -10.24 -1.84 -10.36
C GLU A 72 -11.36 -2.62 -9.66
N SER A 73 -11.06 -3.81 -9.15
CA SER A 73 -12.05 -4.65 -8.47
C SER A 73 -12.55 -4.06 -7.16
N ILE A 74 -11.75 -3.20 -6.50
CA ILE A 74 -12.13 -2.63 -5.21
C ILE A 74 -12.56 -1.17 -5.28
N GLU A 75 -12.32 -0.47 -6.40
CA GLU A 75 -12.66 0.96 -6.52
C GLU A 75 -14.11 1.25 -6.17
N GLY A 76 -15.03 0.38 -6.53
CA GLY A 76 -16.45 0.57 -6.25
C GLY A 76 -16.87 0.26 -4.82
N ILE A 77 -15.98 -0.28 -3.99
CA ILE A 77 -16.31 -0.73 -2.64
C ILE A 77 -15.40 -0.17 -1.54
N VAL A 78 -14.47 0.74 -1.87
CA VAL A 78 -13.57 1.35 -0.87
C VAL A 78 -14.14 2.61 -0.23
N LYS A 79 -15.33 3.05 -0.61
CA LYS A 79 -15.92 4.27 -0.04
C LYS A 79 -16.00 4.19 1.48
N GLY A 80 -15.41 5.17 2.16
CA GLY A 80 -15.37 5.22 3.61
C GLY A 80 -14.32 4.31 4.25
N LYS A 81 -13.57 3.53 3.47
CA LYS A 81 -12.52 2.67 4.00
C LYS A 81 -11.24 3.47 4.25
N ASN A 82 -10.54 3.13 5.34
CA ASN A 82 -9.26 3.75 5.67
C ASN A 82 -8.15 3.08 4.86
N LEU A 83 -7.44 3.86 4.06
CA LEU A 83 -6.37 3.38 3.21
C LEU A 83 -5.05 4.08 3.52
N ALA A 84 -3.95 3.34 3.37
CA ALA A 84 -2.60 3.89 3.36
C ALA A 84 -1.87 3.30 2.16
N LEU A 85 -1.06 4.09 1.48
CA LEU A 85 -0.38 3.69 0.25
C LEU A 85 1.12 3.79 0.40
N PHE A 86 1.84 2.85 -0.22
CA PHE A 86 3.30 2.87 -0.23
C PHE A 86 3.86 2.28 -1.53
N GLY A 87 5.12 2.57 -1.80
CA GLY A 87 5.77 1.99 -2.96
C GLY A 87 7.19 2.49 -3.16
N SER A 88 7.94 1.75 -3.98
CA SER A 88 9.31 2.10 -4.37
C SER A 88 9.32 2.62 -5.81
N TYR A 89 10.35 3.41 -6.15
CA TYR A 89 10.52 3.91 -7.51
C TYR A 89 12.01 4.03 -7.84
N GLY A 90 12.35 3.91 -9.12
CA GLY A 90 13.73 4.04 -9.60
C GLY A 90 13.98 5.37 -10.30
N TRP A 91 12.96 5.92 -10.95
CA TRP A 91 13.03 7.20 -11.66
C TRP A 91 11.69 7.91 -11.54
N GLY A 92 11.67 9.18 -11.95
CA GLY A 92 10.49 10.01 -11.76
C GLY A 92 10.48 10.67 -10.39
N ASP A 93 9.39 11.30 -10.02
CA ASP A 93 9.29 12.12 -8.81
C ASP A 93 8.09 11.79 -7.92
N GLY A 94 7.49 10.61 -8.10
CA GLY A 94 6.34 10.19 -7.31
C GLY A 94 4.99 10.48 -7.96
N GLU A 95 4.96 10.81 -9.24
CA GLU A 95 3.71 11.08 -9.96
C GLU A 95 2.73 9.90 -9.86
N TRP A 96 3.22 8.64 -9.99
CA TRP A 96 2.35 7.47 -9.88
C TRP A 96 1.63 7.41 -8.54
N MET A 97 2.29 7.83 -7.48
CA MET A 97 1.70 7.81 -6.14
C MET A 97 0.71 8.96 -5.96
N ARG A 98 1.00 10.14 -6.50
CA ARG A 98 0.06 11.26 -6.46
C ARG A 98 -1.21 10.92 -7.22
N ASP A 99 -1.08 10.34 -8.41
CA ASP A 99 -2.22 9.91 -9.22
C ASP A 99 -3.02 8.82 -8.52
N TRP A 100 -2.34 7.84 -7.94
CA TRP A 100 -2.98 6.76 -7.21
C TRP A 100 -3.72 7.26 -5.98
N THR A 101 -3.11 8.13 -5.21
CA THR A 101 -3.74 8.74 -4.04
C THR A 101 -5.02 9.48 -4.44
N GLN A 102 -4.94 10.29 -5.49
CA GLN A 102 -6.09 11.03 -6.01
C GLN A 102 -7.20 10.08 -6.47
N ARG A 103 -6.83 9.01 -7.15
CA ARG A 103 -7.76 7.99 -7.62
C ARG A 103 -8.55 7.36 -6.47
N MET A 104 -7.86 7.00 -5.38
CA MET A 104 -8.51 6.38 -4.22
C MET A 104 -9.40 7.37 -3.48
N GLU A 105 -8.96 8.61 -3.34
CA GLU A 105 -9.79 9.67 -2.75
C GLU A 105 -11.04 9.94 -3.59
N THR A 106 -10.91 9.96 -4.90
CA THR A 106 -12.04 10.12 -5.81
C THR A 106 -13.03 8.94 -5.68
N ALA A 107 -12.53 7.74 -5.40
CA ALA A 107 -13.37 6.57 -5.14
C ALA A 107 -14.07 6.61 -3.76
N GLY A 108 -13.75 7.59 -2.94
CA GLY A 108 -14.36 7.80 -1.62
C GLY A 108 -13.59 7.22 -0.45
N ALA A 109 -12.39 6.67 -0.68
CA ALA A 109 -11.55 6.16 0.40
C ALA A 109 -11.00 7.31 1.26
N VAL A 110 -10.69 7.00 2.51
CA VAL A 110 -10.07 7.94 3.44
C VAL A 110 -8.58 7.59 3.51
N ILE A 111 -7.72 8.50 3.05
CA ILE A 111 -6.28 8.31 3.13
C ILE A 111 -5.83 8.73 4.53
N VAL A 112 -5.39 7.77 5.35
CA VAL A 112 -5.13 7.98 6.78
C VAL A 112 -3.71 8.36 7.11
N ALA A 113 -2.80 8.35 6.13
CA ALA A 113 -1.40 8.71 6.30
C ALA A 113 -0.85 9.25 5.00
N GLU A 114 0.16 10.13 5.08
CA GLU A 114 0.90 10.55 3.89
C GLU A 114 1.52 9.32 3.24
N SER A 115 1.39 9.17 1.93
CA SER A 115 1.90 8.00 1.22
C SER A 115 3.41 7.86 1.37
N LEU A 116 3.87 6.66 1.67
CA LEU A 116 5.29 6.38 1.83
C LEU A 116 5.91 5.97 0.50
N ILE A 117 6.83 6.78 -0.01
CA ILE A 117 7.57 6.44 -1.22
C ILE A 117 9.06 6.40 -0.90
N VAL A 118 9.77 5.42 -1.46
CA VAL A 118 11.22 5.31 -1.31
C VAL A 118 11.89 5.15 -2.67
N ASN A 119 13.05 5.79 -2.83
CA ASN A 119 13.84 5.65 -4.04
C ASN A 119 14.70 4.40 -3.94
N GLU A 120 14.39 3.41 -4.77
CA GLU A 120 15.08 2.11 -4.86
C GLU A 120 15.05 1.33 -3.55
N THR A 121 16.16 1.32 -2.79
CA THR A 121 16.29 0.48 -1.60
C THR A 121 15.55 1.08 -0.40
N PRO A 122 14.60 0.35 0.21
CA PRO A 122 13.88 0.86 1.39
C PRO A 122 14.78 1.07 2.60
N VAL A 123 14.48 2.12 3.36
CA VAL A 123 15.08 2.35 4.67
C VAL A 123 14.15 1.72 5.71
N GLY A 124 14.64 0.68 6.40
CA GLY A 124 13.82 -0.09 7.34
C GLY A 124 13.15 0.76 8.42
N ALA A 125 13.91 1.67 9.06
CA ALA A 125 13.39 2.53 10.13
C ALA A 125 12.21 3.39 9.67
N GLU A 126 12.30 3.94 8.46
CA GLU A 126 11.23 4.77 7.88
C GLU A 126 9.95 3.98 7.65
N CYS A 127 10.09 2.76 7.12
CA CYS A 127 8.95 1.88 6.88
C CYS A 127 8.33 1.38 8.19
N ILE A 128 9.15 1.05 9.17
CA ILE A 128 8.69 0.63 10.50
C ILE A 128 7.88 1.75 11.15
N ASP A 129 8.39 2.99 11.10
CA ASP A 129 7.70 4.15 11.67
C ASP A 129 6.37 4.40 10.96
N PHE A 130 6.33 4.23 9.63
CA PHE A 130 5.08 4.31 8.87
C PHE A 130 4.06 3.29 9.39
N GLY A 131 4.49 2.04 9.58
CA GLY A 131 3.63 0.98 10.13
C GLY A 131 3.07 1.33 11.50
N LYS A 132 3.92 1.85 12.39
CA LYS A 132 3.49 2.28 13.73
C LYS A 132 2.45 3.39 13.65
N SER A 133 2.60 4.32 12.71
CA SER A 133 1.70 5.46 12.56
C SER A 133 0.29 5.05 12.13
N LEU A 134 0.11 3.87 11.55
CA LEU A 134 -1.20 3.38 11.13
C LEU A 134 -2.05 2.86 12.29
N VAL A 135 -1.44 2.59 13.42
CA VAL A 135 -2.14 2.04 14.60
C VAL A 135 -2.64 3.18 15.48
N LYS A 136 -3.92 3.16 15.77
CA LYS A 136 -4.57 4.17 16.60
C LYS A 136 -4.97 3.62 17.96
#